data_f19be26159c35d28894d521d5527dbef
#
_entry.id   f19be26159c35d28894d521d5527dbef
#
_cell.length_a   1.000
_cell.length_b   1.000
_cell.length_c   1.000
_cell.angle_alpha   90.00
_cell.angle_beta   90.00
_cell.angle_gamma   90.00
#
_symmetry.space_group_name_H-M   'P 1'
#
loop_
_entity.id
_entity.type
_entity.pdbx_description
1 polymer ?
#
loop_
_entity_poly.entity_id
_entity_poly.type
_entity_poly.pdbx_seq_one_letter_code
_entity_poly.pdbx_strand_id
1 'polypeptide(L)'
;MLFRYWQRHPLARRDLPGTIARFLRWQLGSRLLRMPVIVPWVDTTSLVIETGMTGATMNFYCGLHEAADMSFVFHLLRVGDGFLDVGANVGTYTILASGAAQARTLAVEPIPATFNRLMRNIRINDLLSHVDPRCLAVGAHSGSVLFTADRDTTNRAVSLITTPSQELTVEVPLTSLDELLYQANFSPLVWKVDVEGYEPEVLRGAVAALQQPQLRAVLLEADTPAMQRTMEEAGFVRYRYDLFSRTLSPVHGSGSSGGHNQIWVRDLPFVQERCLTATPIRVGKMEL
;
A
#
# COMPACT_ATOMS: atom_id res chain seq x y z
N MET A 1 -20.74 12.59 5.94
CA MET A 1 -20.02 11.29 5.92
C MET A 1 -18.56 11.45 6.39
N LEU A 2 -17.77 12.33 5.82
CA LEU A 2 -16.33 12.55 6.10
C LEU A 2 -16.00 12.88 7.57
N PHE A 3 -16.78 13.76 8.23
CA PHE A 3 -16.57 14.12 9.64
C PHE A 3 -16.72 12.91 10.59
N ARG A 4 -17.71 12.03 10.35
CA ARG A 4 -17.86 10.79 11.12
C ARG A 4 -16.69 9.82 10.92
N TYR A 5 -16.11 9.79 9.72
CA TYR A 5 -14.90 9.03 9.44
C TYR A 5 -13.74 9.55 10.29
N TRP A 6 -13.47 10.85 10.31
CA TRP A 6 -12.39 11.43 11.10
C TRP A 6 -12.54 11.21 12.61
N GLN A 7 -13.77 11.22 13.14
CA GLN A 7 -14.02 10.91 14.55
C GLN A 7 -13.69 9.45 14.92
N ARG A 8 -13.74 8.53 13.96
CA ARG A 8 -13.41 7.11 14.15
C ARG A 8 -11.95 6.80 13.80
N HIS A 9 -11.36 7.60 12.94
CA HIS A 9 -9.99 7.39 12.46
C HIS A 9 -8.96 7.60 13.60
N PRO A 10 -8.04 6.64 13.87
CA PRO A 10 -7.17 6.66 15.04
C PRO A 10 -6.35 7.94 15.20
N LEU A 11 -5.77 8.46 14.12
CA LEU A 11 -4.93 9.65 14.15
C LEU A 11 -5.76 10.94 14.03
N ALA A 12 -6.72 11.00 13.10
CA ALA A 12 -7.52 12.19 12.87
C ALA A 12 -8.31 12.62 14.11
N ARG A 13 -8.84 11.67 14.92
CA ARG A 13 -9.57 11.98 16.15
C ARG A 13 -8.69 12.63 17.23
N ARG A 14 -7.37 12.38 17.21
CA ARG A 14 -6.39 12.96 18.16
C ARG A 14 -5.96 14.37 17.77
N ASP A 15 -6.08 14.73 16.47
CA ASP A 15 -5.82 16.09 15.95
C ASP A 15 -6.96 16.52 15.03
N LEU A 16 -8.21 16.48 15.54
CA LEU A 16 -9.39 16.81 14.73
C LEU A 16 -9.36 18.25 14.20
N PRO A 17 -8.98 19.29 14.99
CA PRO A 17 -8.84 20.65 14.46
C PRO A 17 -7.80 20.74 13.35
N GLY A 18 -6.64 20.09 13.47
CA GLY A 18 -5.61 20.05 12.43
C GLY A 18 -6.09 19.31 11.17
N THR A 19 -6.84 18.22 11.33
CA THR A 19 -7.44 17.48 10.21
C THR A 19 -8.43 18.35 9.43
N ILE A 20 -9.30 19.08 10.13
CA ILE A 20 -10.25 20.03 9.53
C ILE A 20 -9.50 21.16 8.82
N ALA A 21 -8.48 21.72 9.46
CA ALA A 21 -7.69 22.80 8.87
C ALA A 21 -6.99 22.35 7.58
N ARG A 22 -6.38 21.15 7.55
CA ARG A 22 -5.77 20.56 6.34
C ARG A 22 -6.82 20.34 5.25
N PHE A 23 -7.98 19.83 5.60
CA PHE A 23 -9.10 19.66 4.66
C PHE A 23 -9.55 21.00 4.05
N LEU A 24 -9.83 22.01 4.88
CA LEU A 24 -10.26 23.32 4.39
C LEU A 24 -9.18 23.96 3.51
N ARG A 25 -7.92 23.92 3.94
CA ARG A 25 -6.78 24.42 3.16
C ARG A 25 -6.70 23.76 1.78
N TRP A 26 -6.91 22.43 1.71
CA TRP A 26 -6.93 21.73 0.44
C TRP A 26 -8.14 22.09 -0.41
N GLN A 27 -9.35 22.12 0.18
CA GLN A 27 -10.57 22.47 -0.58
C GLN A 27 -10.51 23.87 -1.18
N LEU A 28 -9.93 24.83 -0.49
CA LEU A 28 -9.73 26.18 -1.00
C LEU A 28 -8.58 26.22 -2.01
N GLY A 29 -7.43 25.66 -1.66
CA GLY A 29 -6.21 25.71 -2.47
C GLY A 29 -6.37 25.00 -3.82
N SER A 30 -6.97 23.79 -3.83
CA SER A 30 -7.14 23.02 -5.06
C SER A 30 -8.10 23.68 -6.07
N ARG A 31 -9.10 24.44 -5.58
CA ARG A 31 -10.01 25.19 -6.46
C ARG A 31 -9.37 26.44 -7.06
N LEU A 32 -8.45 27.06 -6.34
CA LEU A 32 -7.74 28.27 -6.77
C LEU A 32 -6.56 27.94 -7.69
N LEU A 33 -5.73 26.98 -7.30
CA LEU A 33 -4.47 26.69 -7.99
C LEU A 33 -4.64 25.74 -9.19
N ARG A 34 -5.56 24.77 -9.09
CA ARG A 34 -5.84 23.74 -10.12
C ARG A 34 -4.58 23.03 -10.63
N MET A 35 -3.59 22.88 -9.78
CA MET A 35 -2.30 22.29 -10.10
C MET A 35 -1.87 21.32 -8.97
N PRO A 36 -0.94 20.38 -9.25
CA PRO A 36 -0.36 19.53 -8.23
C PRO A 36 0.32 20.34 -7.12
N VAL A 37 0.16 19.91 -5.88
CA VAL A 37 0.77 20.57 -4.71
C VAL A 37 1.62 19.57 -3.95
N ILE A 38 2.87 19.94 -3.64
CA ILE A 38 3.73 19.17 -2.76
C ILE A 38 3.39 19.53 -1.32
N VAL A 39 3.10 18.51 -0.51
CA VAL A 39 2.80 18.67 0.91
C VAL A 39 3.75 17.83 1.76
N PRO A 40 4.26 18.35 2.88
CA PRO A 40 4.98 17.54 3.88
C PRO A 40 4.07 16.41 4.38
N TRP A 41 4.66 15.23 4.62
CA TRP A 41 3.87 14.07 5.03
C TRP A 41 4.44 13.40 6.28
N VAL A 42 5.11 12.27 6.14
CA VAL A 42 5.66 11.49 7.26
C VAL A 42 7.14 11.81 7.40
N ASP A 43 7.53 12.19 8.59
CA ASP A 43 8.91 12.57 8.91
C ASP A 43 9.46 13.64 7.94
N THR A 44 10.46 13.31 7.14
CA THR A 44 11.07 14.21 6.13
C THR A 44 10.46 14.04 4.73
N THR A 45 9.51 13.13 4.57
CA THR A 45 8.92 12.82 3.25
C THR A 45 7.85 13.83 2.84
N SER A 46 7.54 13.83 1.55
CA SER A 46 6.52 14.67 0.93
C SER A 46 5.64 13.87 -0.01
N LEU A 47 4.41 14.31 -0.23
CA LEU A 47 3.52 13.78 -1.25
C LEU A 47 3.09 14.87 -2.23
N VAL A 48 2.99 14.51 -3.50
CA VAL A 48 2.26 15.31 -4.49
C VAL A 48 0.79 14.92 -4.41
N ILE A 49 -0.06 15.90 -4.17
CA ILE A 49 -1.51 15.72 -4.16
C ILE A 49 -2.15 16.52 -5.29
N GLU A 50 -3.13 15.92 -5.95
CA GLU A 50 -3.91 16.50 -7.04
C GLU A 50 -5.39 16.28 -6.78
N THR A 51 -6.24 17.07 -7.44
CA THR A 51 -7.70 16.85 -7.45
C THR A 51 -7.98 15.47 -8.07
N GLY A 52 -8.84 14.66 -7.43
CA GLY A 52 -9.15 13.28 -7.86
C GLY A 52 -8.33 12.20 -7.14
N MET A 53 -7.18 12.51 -6.54
CA MET A 53 -6.36 11.55 -5.79
C MET A 53 -6.90 11.32 -4.36
N THR A 54 -7.93 10.51 -4.20
CA THR A 54 -8.58 10.30 -2.89
C THR A 54 -7.61 9.74 -1.85
N GLY A 55 -6.85 8.67 -2.16
CA GLY A 55 -5.90 8.05 -1.23
C GLY A 55 -4.82 9.03 -0.76
N ALA A 56 -4.18 9.77 -1.68
CA ALA A 56 -3.15 10.75 -1.34
C ALA A 56 -3.71 11.92 -0.51
N THR A 57 -4.90 12.44 -0.85
CA THR A 57 -5.52 13.52 -0.07
C THR A 57 -5.97 13.08 1.30
N MET A 58 -6.43 11.84 1.47
CA MET A 58 -6.78 11.29 2.79
C MET A 58 -5.54 11.12 3.66
N ASN A 59 -4.40 10.73 3.10
CA ASN A 59 -3.11 10.73 3.81
C ASN A 59 -2.72 12.15 4.27
N PHE A 60 -2.93 13.16 3.44
CA PHE A 60 -2.70 14.55 3.84
C PHE A 60 -3.63 15.01 4.97
N TYR A 61 -4.92 14.62 4.96
CA TYR A 61 -5.87 15.00 6.02
C TYR A 61 -5.59 14.29 7.34
N CYS A 62 -5.44 12.97 7.31
CA CYS A 62 -5.38 12.11 8.50
C CYS A 62 -3.96 11.82 9.00
N GLY A 63 -2.93 12.17 8.21
CA GLY A 63 -1.55 11.74 8.42
C GLY A 63 -1.27 10.39 7.76
N LEU A 64 -1.92 9.33 8.18
CA LEU A 64 -1.94 8.01 7.54
C LEU A 64 -3.38 7.62 7.27
N HIS A 65 -3.75 7.39 6.00
CA HIS A 65 -5.13 7.01 5.63
C HIS A 65 -5.52 5.66 6.24
N GLU A 66 -4.66 4.68 6.10
CA GLU A 66 -4.80 3.34 6.64
C GLU A 66 -3.89 3.21 7.87
N ALA A 67 -4.28 3.92 8.95
CA ALA A 67 -3.37 4.20 10.05
C ALA A 67 -2.73 2.94 10.68
N ALA A 68 -3.48 1.87 10.90
CA ALA A 68 -2.97 0.64 11.48
C ALA A 68 -2.01 -0.07 10.51
N ASP A 69 -2.43 -0.23 9.25
CA ASP A 69 -1.70 -0.98 8.22
C ASP A 69 -0.40 -0.25 7.85
N MET A 70 -0.47 1.05 7.63
CA MET A 70 0.69 1.89 7.34
C MET A 70 1.68 1.93 8.51
N SER A 71 1.16 2.04 9.75
CA SER A 71 2.01 2.00 10.95
C SER A 71 2.68 0.64 11.12
N PHE A 72 1.97 -0.45 10.86
CA PHE A 72 2.54 -1.79 10.89
C PHE A 72 3.74 -1.91 9.94
N VAL A 73 3.61 -1.42 8.70
CA VAL A 73 4.68 -1.49 7.70
C VAL A 73 5.93 -0.77 8.18
N PHE A 74 5.85 0.48 8.64
CA PHE A 74 7.05 1.20 9.06
C PHE A 74 7.59 0.76 10.44
N HIS A 75 6.73 0.22 11.33
CA HIS A 75 7.22 -0.36 12.58
C HIS A 75 7.96 -1.69 12.37
N LEU A 76 7.58 -2.45 11.34
CA LEU A 76 8.24 -3.72 11.02
C LEU A 76 9.54 -3.54 10.24
N LEU A 77 9.57 -2.63 9.26
CA LEU A 77 10.71 -2.42 8.39
C LEU A 77 11.92 -1.77 9.09
N ARG A 78 13.11 -2.07 8.61
CA ARG A 78 14.39 -1.47 9.00
C ARG A 78 15.16 -1.05 7.76
N VAL A 79 16.19 -0.26 7.95
CA VAL A 79 17.12 0.17 6.90
C VAL A 79 17.60 -1.04 6.10
N GLY A 80 17.41 -1.01 4.79
CA GLY A 80 17.84 -2.05 3.85
C GLY A 80 16.94 -3.28 3.75
N ASP A 81 15.90 -3.42 4.57
CA ASP A 81 14.88 -4.48 4.38
C ASP A 81 14.18 -4.33 3.03
N GLY A 82 13.68 -5.44 2.48
CA GLY A 82 12.89 -5.43 1.26
C GLY A 82 11.39 -5.22 1.52
N PHE A 83 10.77 -4.33 0.78
CA PHE A 83 9.33 -4.13 0.72
C PHE A 83 8.81 -4.31 -0.72
N LEU A 84 7.77 -5.08 -0.90
CA LEU A 84 7.07 -5.23 -2.18
C LEU A 84 5.73 -4.51 -2.12
N ASP A 85 5.49 -3.59 -3.06
CA ASP A 85 4.27 -2.79 -3.19
C ASP A 85 3.59 -3.10 -4.51
N VAL A 86 2.62 -4.03 -4.52
CA VAL A 86 1.85 -4.43 -5.70
C VAL A 86 0.53 -3.66 -5.72
N GLY A 87 0.32 -2.90 -6.79
CA GLY A 87 -0.73 -1.89 -6.84
C GLY A 87 -0.30 -0.62 -6.09
N ALA A 88 0.94 -0.17 -6.36
CA ALA A 88 1.54 0.94 -5.61
C ALA A 88 0.78 2.27 -5.75
N ASN A 89 -0.08 2.39 -6.74
CA ASN A 89 -0.87 3.58 -7.02
C ASN A 89 0.05 4.82 -7.12
N VAL A 90 -0.23 5.89 -6.41
CA VAL A 90 0.61 7.09 -6.37
C VAL A 90 1.83 6.96 -5.44
N GLY A 91 2.02 5.81 -4.80
CA GLY A 91 3.22 5.45 -4.03
C GLY A 91 3.19 5.80 -2.55
N THR A 92 2.02 5.88 -1.91
CA THR A 92 1.97 6.21 -0.48
C THR A 92 2.71 5.18 0.38
N TYR A 93 2.51 3.88 0.16
CA TYR A 93 3.26 2.85 0.86
C TYR A 93 4.74 2.80 0.45
N THR A 94 5.02 2.97 -0.84
CA THR A 94 6.40 3.06 -1.38
C THR A 94 7.20 4.18 -0.70
N ILE A 95 6.63 5.41 -0.60
CA ILE A 95 7.29 6.55 0.05
C ILE A 95 7.43 6.33 1.56
N LEU A 96 6.43 5.72 2.19
CA LEU A 96 6.50 5.36 3.61
C LEU A 96 7.64 4.36 3.88
N ALA A 97 7.70 3.27 3.11
CA ALA A 97 8.70 2.22 3.28
C ALA A 97 10.12 2.72 2.96
N SER A 98 10.32 3.37 1.80
CA SER A 98 11.66 3.79 1.38
C SER A 98 12.09 5.14 1.95
N GLY A 99 11.17 6.08 2.15
CA GLY A 99 11.50 7.41 2.66
C GLY A 99 11.57 7.46 4.20
N ALA A 100 10.58 6.91 4.90
CA ALA A 100 10.54 6.97 6.36
C ALA A 100 11.28 5.78 7.01
N ALA A 101 11.06 4.53 6.56
CA ALA A 101 11.73 3.36 7.13
C ALA A 101 13.05 3.00 6.43
N GLN A 102 13.44 3.71 5.36
CA GLN A 102 14.68 3.50 4.59
C GLN A 102 14.83 2.06 4.06
N ALA A 103 13.72 1.41 3.76
CA ALA A 103 13.70 0.09 3.14
C ALA A 103 13.96 0.20 1.63
N ARG A 104 14.33 -0.93 1.02
CA ARG A 104 14.37 -1.04 -0.45
C ARG A 104 13.01 -1.51 -0.93
N THR A 105 12.42 -0.83 -1.91
CA THR A 105 11.08 -1.16 -2.41
C THR A 105 11.11 -1.57 -3.87
N LEU A 106 10.46 -2.69 -4.19
CA LEU A 106 10.01 -3.02 -5.53
C LEU A 106 8.54 -2.59 -5.63
N ALA A 107 8.27 -1.53 -6.43
CA ALA A 107 6.95 -0.93 -6.54
C ALA A 107 6.34 -1.21 -7.92
N VAL A 108 5.14 -1.76 -7.96
CA VAL A 108 4.48 -2.20 -9.19
C VAL A 108 3.15 -1.46 -9.34
N GLU A 109 3.00 -0.73 -10.43
CA GLU A 109 1.77 -0.01 -10.79
C GLU A 109 1.48 -0.18 -12.28
N PRO A 110 0.37 -0.83 -12.67
CA PRO A 110 0.12 -1.17 -14.07
C PRO A 110 -0.29 0.04 -14.94
N ILE A 111 -0.97 1.03 -14.39
CA ILE A 111 -1.55 2.11 -15.17
C ILE A 111 -0.50 3.20 -15.45
N PRO A 112 -0.13 3.48 -16.72
CA PRO A 112 0.97 4.42 -17.03
C PRO A 112 0.76 5.83 -16.47
N ALA A 113 -0.48 6.33 -16.45
CA ALA A 113 -0.77 7.65 -15.89
C ALA A 113 -0.54 7.68 -14.36
N THR A 114 -0.97 6.65 -13.64
CA THR A 114 -0.77 6.47 -12.20
C THR A 114 0.69 6.20 -11.89
N PHE A 115 1.35 5.36 -12.68
CA PHE A 115 2.80 5.10 -12.58
C PHE A 115 3.63 6.40 -12.73
N ASN A 116 3.26 7.30 -13.63
CA ASN A 116 3.94 8.60 -13.73
C ASN A 116 3.76 9.46 -12.47
N ARG A 117 2.63 9.33 -11.76
CA ARG A 117 2.40 9.98 -10.45
C ARG A 117 3.25 9.34 -9.35
N LEU A 118 3.35 8.01 -9.32
CA LEU A 118 4.29 7.26 -8.46
C LEU A 118 5.73 7.75 -8.67
N MET A 119 6.18 7.80 -9.94
CA MET A 119 7.52 8.27 -10.29
C MET A 119 7.79 9.71 -9.84
N ARG A 120 6.78 10.59 -9.88
CA ARG A 120 6.89 11.95 -9.36
C ARG A 120 7.11 11.96 -7.85
N ASN A 121 6.36 11.16 -7.10
CA ASN A 121 6.53 11.02 -5.65
C ASN A 121 7.89 10.43 -5.27
N ILE A 122 8.38 9.43 -5.98
CA ILE A 122 9.73 8.88 -5.80
C ILE A 122 10.80 9.97 -6.01
N ARG A 123 10.69 10.76 -7.08
CA ARG A 123 11.67 11.80 -7.42
C ARG A 123 11.73 12.97 -6.44
N ILE A 124 10.58 13.48 -5.98
CA ILE A 124 10.56 14.60 -5.03
C ILE A 124 11.10 14.22 -3.64
N ASN A 125 11.22 12.93 -3.35
CA ASN A 125 11.80 12.39 -2.12
C ASN A 125 13.22 11.82 -2.31
N ASP A 126 13.83 11.97 -3.50
CA ASP A 126 15.18 11.46 -3.84
C ASP A 126 15.35 9.95 -3.64
N LEU A 127 14.29 9.15 -3.88
CA LEU A 127 14.23 7.72 -3.58
C LEU A 127 14.59 6.80 -4.77
N LEU A 128 15.13 7.33 -5.89
CA LEU A 128 15.47 6.52 -7.06
C LEU A 128 16.50 5.41 -6.79
N SER A 129 17.35 5.57 -5.78
CA SER A 129 18.31 4.54 -5.37
C SER A 129 17.74 3.48 -4.43
N HIS A 130 16.55 3.70 -3.86
CA HIS A 130 15.89 2.83 -2.90
C HIS A 130 14.67 2.11 -3.49
N VAL A 131 14.12 2.62 -4.59
CA VAL A 131 12.90 2.11 -5.22
C VAL A 131 13.20 1.62 -6.62
N ASP A 132 12.79 0.39 -6.93
CA ASP A 132 12.73 -0.19 -8.27
C ASP A 132 11.26 -0.13 -8.75
N PRO A 133 10.84 0.90 -9.51
CA PRO A 133 9.47 1.04 -9.97
C PRO A 133 9.25 0.29 -11.29
N ARG A 134 8.16 -0.47 -11.38
CA ARG A 134 7.79 -1.27 -12.56
C ARG A 134 6.38 -0.91 -13.05
N CYS A 135 6.27 -0.54 -14.34
CA CYS A 135 4.99 -0.27 -14.98
C CYS A 135 4.47 -1.55 -15.65
N LEU A 136 3.88 -2.43 -14.85
CA LEU A 136 3.33 -3.72 -15.28
C LEU A 136 2.28 -4.20 -14.28
N ALA A 137 1.50 -5.21 -14.67
CA ALA A 137 0.58 -5.93 -13.79
C ALA A 137 1.22 -7.21 -13.25
N VAL A 138 0.74 -7.66 -12.09
CA VAL A 138 1.11 -8.95 -11.51
C VAL A 138 -0.12 -9.85 -11.46
N GLY A 139 0.04 -11.11 -11.86
CA GLY A 139 -1.02 -12.11 -11.88
C GLY A 139 -0.49 -13.54 -11.92
N ALA A 140 -1.32 -14.48 -12.39
CA ALA A 140 -0.99 -15.90 -12.34
C ALA A 140 0.11 -16.34 -13.31
N HIS A 141 0.31 -15.62 -14.42
CA HIS A 141 1.24 -15.98 -15.50
C HIS A 141 1.69 -14.74 -16.25
N SER A 142 2.73 -14.88 -17.07
CA SER A 142 3.23 -13.81 -17.93
C SER A 142 2.39 -13.65 -19.20
N GLY A 143 2.26 -12.42 -19.71
CA GLY A 143 1.48 -12.06 -20.89
C GLY A 143 1.11 -10.59 -20.94
N SER A 144 -0.13 -10.29 -21.26
CA SER A 144 -0.71 -8.94 -21.18
C SER A 144 -2.13 -9.00 -20.60
N VAL A 145 -2.60 -7.89 -20.07
CA VAL A 145 -3.94 -7.72 -19.49
C VAL A 145 -4.48 -6.32 -19.82
N LEU A 146 -5.80 -6.24 -20.02
CA LEU A 146 -6.48 -4.97 -20.24
C LEU A 146 -6.98 -4.40 -18.92
N PHE A 147 -6.72 -3.10 -18.69
CA PHE A 147 -7.27 -2.32 -17.58
C PHE A 147 -8.20 -1.22 -18.07
N THR A 148 -9.18 -0.84 -17.27
CA THR A 148 -9.93 0.40 -17.51
C THR A 148 -9.00 1.59 -17.31
N ALA A 149 -9.11 2.62 -18.15
CA ALA A 149 -8.20 3.78 -18.12
C ALA A 149 -8.88 5.11 -17.74
N ASP A 150 -10.18 5.07 -17.44
CA ASP A 150 -11.04 6.24 -17.22
C ASP A 150 -11.45 6.48 -15.76
N ARG A 151 -10.98 5.62 -14.84
CA ARG A 151 -11.33 5.67 -13.41
C ARG A 151 -10.11 6.06 -12.57
N ASP A 152 -9.75 7.32 -12.50
CA ASP A 152 -8.69 7.87 -11.63
C ASP A 152 -7.77 6.80 -10.94
N THR A 153 -7.95 6.57 -9.63
CA THR A 153 -7.14 5.62 -8.84
C THR A 153 -7.82 4.26 -8.58
N THR A 154 -8.97 3.97 -9.20
CA THR A 154 -9.76 2.74 -9.01
C THR A 154 -9.90 1.92 -10.31
N ASN A 155 -8.87 1.94 -11.16
CA ASN A 155 -8.85 1.14 -12.39
C ASN A 155 -8.72 -0.35 -12.05
N ARG A 156 -9.48 -1.21 -12.78
CA ARG A 156 -9.53 -2.65 -12.56
C ARG A 156 -9.14 -3.43 -13.82
N ALA A 157 -8.58 -4.62 -13.62
CA ALA A 157 -8.41 -5.57 -14.70
C ALA A 157 -9.77 -5.92 -15.34
N VAL A 158 -9.84 -5.83 -16.67
CA VAL A 158 -11.05 -6.19 -17.42
C VAL A 158 -10.95 -7.65 -17.82
N SER A 159 -11.87 -8.48 -17.34
CA SER A 159 -11.99 -9.86 -17.85
C SER A 159 -12.39 -9.81 -19.31
N LEU A 160 -11.68 -10.53 -20.18
CA LEU A 160 -11.98 -10.70 -21.62
C LEU A 160 -13.37 -11.30 -21.91
N ILE A 161 -14.12 -11.68 -20.86
CA ILE A 161 -15.42 -12.37 -20.98
C ILE A 161 -16.60 -11.38 -20.91
N THR A 162 -16.39 -10.13 -20.48
CA THR A 162 -17.46 -9.13 -20.44
C THR A 162 -17.50 -8.31 -21.73
N THR A 163 -18.71 -8.16 -22.28
CA THR A 163 -19.06 -7.35 -23.46
C THR A 163 -18.34 -6.02 -23.46
N PRO A 164 -17.83 -5.52 -24.60
CA PRO A 164 -17.10 -4.25 -24.65
C PRO A 164 -18.04 -3.11 -24.22
N SER A 165 -17.88 -2.68 -22.98
CA SER A 165 -18.35 -1.36 -22.56
C SER A 165 -17.49 -0.33 -23.31
N GLN A 166 -18.03 0.84 -23.63
CA GLN A 166 -17.31 1.95 -24.28
C GLN A 166 -16.22 2.57 -23.35
N GLU A 167 -15.72 1.83 -22.38
CA GLU A 167 -14.67 2.27 -21.45
C GLU A 167 -13.32 2.25 -22.18
N LEU A 168 -12.56 3.30 -22.03
CA LEU A 168 -11.17 3.36 -22.49
C LEU A 168 -10.37 2.27 -21.74
N THR A 169 -9.70 1.42 -22.49
CA THR A 169 -8.82 0.38 -21.92
C THR A 169 -7.38 0.61 -22.34
N VAL A 170 -6.46 0.22 -21.46
CA VAL A 170 -5.02 0.17 -21.74
C VAL A 170 -4.53 -1.26 -21.57
N GLU A 171 -3.79 -1.75 -22.55
CA GLU A 171 -3.08 -3.01 -22.44
C GLU A 171 -1.75 -2.80 -21.73
N VAL A 172 -1.48 -3.64 -20.71
CA VAL A 172 -0.25 -3.55 -19.92
C VAL A 172 0.42 -4.93 -19.86
N PRO A 173 1.77 -4.98 -19.76
CA PRO A 173 2.49 -6.21 -19.52
C PRO A 173 2.04 -6.86 -18.21
N LEU A 174 1.96 -8.19 -18.21
CA LEU A 174 1.61 -9.04 -17.07
C LEU A 174 2.75 -10.00 -16.79
N THR A 175 3.10 -10.18 -15.51
CA THR A 175 4.06 -11.20 -15.07
C THR A 175 3.58 -11.89 -13.81
N SER A 176 4.14 -13.06 -13.47
CA SER A 176 3.92 -13.65 -12.15
C SER A 176 4.82 -13.03 -11.10
N LEU A 177 4.41 -13.13 -9.82
CA LEU A 177 5.22 -12.62 -8.71
C LEU A 177 6.53 -13.40 -8.57
N ASP A 178 6.47 -14.73 -8.79
CA ASP A 178 7.67 -15.58 -8.76
C ASP A 178 8.70 -15.12 -9.80
N GLU A 179 8.27 -14.86 -11.03
CA GLU A 179 9.15 -14.37 -12.10
C GLU A 179 9.68 -12.97 -11.84
N LEU A 180 8.81 -12.05 -11.39
CA LEU A 180 9.19 -10.67 -11.08
C LEU A 180 10.29 -10.61 -10.03
N LEU A 181 10.10 -11.32 -8.91
CA LEU A 181 11.08 -11.35 -7.81
C LEU A 181 12.39 -12.03 -8.20
N TYR A 182 12.31 -13.10 -9.02
CA TYR A 182 13.48 -13.76 -9.56
C TYR A 182 14.29 -12.81 -10.46
N GLN A 183 13.65 -12.16 -11.43
CA GLN A 183 14.30 -11.22 -12.35
C GLN A 183 14.89 -10.00 -11.65
N ALA A 184 14.20 -9.48 -10.63
CA ALA A 184 14.68 -8.36 -9.83
C ALA A 184 15.78 -8.77 -8.81
N ASN A 185 16.04 -10.06 -8.64
CA ASN A 185 16.88 -10.58 -7.55
C ASN A 185 16.50 -9.95 -6.21
N PHE A 186 15.20 -9.96 -5.89
CA PHE A 186 14.64 -9.24 -4.76
C PHE A 186 13.91 -10.17 -3.81
N SER A 187 14.23 -10.07 -2.53
CA SER A 187 13.68 -10.92 -1.47
C SER A 187 13.04 -10.04 -0.38
N PRO A 188 11.77 -9.65 -0.54
CA PRO A 188 11.11 -8.75 0.40
C PRO A 188 10.77 -9.41 1.74
N LEU A 189 10.89 -8.62 2.81
CA LEU A 189 10.45 -8.97 4.16
C LEU A 189 8.92 -8.84 4.30
N VAL A 190 8.36 -7.82 3.63
CA VAL A 190 6.94 -7.47 3.70
C VAL A 190 6.40 -7.26 2.29
N TRP A 191 5.18 -7.77 2.05
CA TRP A 191 4.40 -7.45 0.85
C TRP A 191 3.15 -6.67 1.21
N LYS A 192 2.80 -5.72 0.34
CA LYS A 192 1.44 -5.20 0.19
C LYS A 192 0.91 -5.59 -1.18
N VAL A 193 -0.29 -6.14 -1.23
CA VAL A 193 -0.99 -6.47 -2.47
C VAL A 193 -2.37 -5.85 -2.40
N ASP A 194 -2.60 -4.88 -3.28
CA ASP A 194 -3.83 -4.09 -3.36
C ASP A 194 -4.11 -3.80 -4.85
N VAL A 195 -4.83 -4.72 -5.46
CA VAL A 195 -5.04 -4.77 -6.92
C VAL A 195 -6.52 -4.84 -7.30
N GLU A 196 -7.39 -4.29 -6.43
CA GLU A 196 -8.81 -4.07 -6.68
C GLU A 196 -9.55 -5.36 -7.15
N GLY A 197 -9.34 -6.46 -6.40
CA GLY A 197 -9.98 -7.75 -6.62
C GLY A 197 -9.22 -8.73 -7.50
N TYR A 198 -7.99 -8.42 -7.90
CA TYR A 198 -7.12 -9.31 -8.66
C TYR A 198 -6.11 -10.09 -7.77
N GLU A 199 -6.22 -9.95 -6.44
CA GLU A 199 -5.34 -10.58 -5.44
C GLU A 199 -5.28 -12.12 -5.58
N PRO A 200 -6.38 -12.85 -5.89
CA PRO A 200 -6.30 -14.29 -6.11
C PRO A 200 -5.37 -14.69 -7.25
N GLU A 201 -5.33 -13.89 -8.33
CA GLU A 201 -4.43 -14.11 -9.47
C GLU A 201 -2.97 -13.85 -9.07
N VAL A 202 -2.74 -12.79 -8.29
CA VAL A 202 -1.40 -12.48 -7.76
C VAL A 202 -0.88 -13.64 -6.90
N LEU A 203 -1.70 -14.16 -5.98
CA LEU A 203 -1.32 -15.29 -5.12
C LEU A 203 -1.08 -16.57 -5.93
N ARG A 204 -1.83 -16.82 -7.00
CA ARG A 204 -1.58 -17.97 -7.91
C ARG A 204 -0.22 -17.87 -8.61
N GLY A 205 0.26 -16.67 -8.89
CA GLY A 205 1.58 -16.43 -9.48
C GLY A 205 2.71 -16.27 -8.47
N ALA A 206 2.47 -16.58 -7.18
CA ALA A 206 3.39 -16.33 -6.06
C ALA A 206 3.75 -17.60 -5.28
N VAL A 207 3.66 -18.78 -5.91
CA VAL A 207 3.78 -20.08 -5.22
C VAL A 207 5.14 -20.26 -4.56
N ALA A 208 6.22 -20.00 -5.28
CA ALA A 208 7.58 -20.09 -4.74
C ALA A 208 7.91 -18.90 -3.82
N ALA A 209 7.48 -17.72 -4.19
CA ALA A 209 7.72 -16.50 -3.44
C ALA A 209 7.08 -16.51 -2.04
N LEU A 210 5.87 -17.06 -1.89
CA LEU A 210 5.22 -17.25 -0.59
C LEU A 210 5.99 -18.21 0.33
N GLN A 211 6.76 -19.12 -0.21
CA GLN A 211 7.56 -20.07 0.58
C GLN A 211 8.92 -19.50 1.03
N GLN A 212 9.30 -18.32 0.55
CA GLN A 212 10.58 -17.71 0.89
C GLN A 212 10.69 -17.45 2.40
N PRO A 213 11.74 -17.94 3.07
CA PRO A 213 11.84 -17.87 4.53
C PRO A 213 12.01 -16.45 5.08
N GLN A 214 12.49 -15.51 4.27
CA GLN A 214 12.64 -14.10 4.64
C GLN A 214 11.33 -13.31 4.63
N LEU A 215 10.28 -13.77 3.92
CA LEU A 215 8.98 -13.13 3.93
C LEU A 215 8.31 -13.33 5.29
N ARG A 216 8.03 -12.24 6.00
CA ARG A 216 7.49 -12.25 7.36
C ARG A 216 6.06 -11.74 7.46
N ALA A 217 5.66 -10.84 6.58
CA ALA A 217 4.31 -10.30 6.59
C ALA A 217 3.79 -10.03 5.18
N VAL A 218 2.47 -10.19 5.02
CA VAL A 218 1.72 -9.87 3.79
C VAL A 218 0.48 -9.09 4.17
N LEU A 219 0.26 -7.95 3.53
CA LEU A 219 -0.97 -7.18 3.62
C LEU A 219 -1.78 -7.42 2.34
N LEU A 220 -3.03 -7.88 2.49
CA LEU A 220 -3.96 -8.17 1.40
C LEU A 220 -5.24 -7.34 1.58
N GLU A 221 -5.71 -6.65 0.53
CA GLU A 221 -6.96 -5.91 0.60
C GLU A 221 -8.18 -6.87 0.66
N ALA A 222 -8.18 -7.90 -0.18
CA ALA A 222 -9.26 -8.87 -0.22
C ALA A 222 -9.06 -10.02 0.78
N ASP A 223 -10.19 -10.65 1.15
CA ASP A 223 -10.24 -11.78 2.09
C ASP A 223 -11.27 -12.82 1.64
N THR A 224 -10.84 -13.74 0.76
CA THR A 224 -11.67 -14.86 0.33
C THR A 224 -11.25 -16.16 1.02
N PRO A 225 -12.16 -17.14 1.20
CA PRO A 225 -11.80 -18.43 1.79
C PRO A 225 -10.67 -19.17 1.04
N ALA A 226 -10.54 -18.96 -0.26
CA ALA A 226 -9.45 -19.53 -1.05
C ALA A 226 -8.11 -18.87 -0.72
N MET A 227 -8.08 -17.54 -0.63
CA MET A 227 -6.88 -16.79 -0.24
C MET A 227 -6.46 -17.11 1.19
N GLN A 228 -7.42 -17.21 2.14
CA GLN A 228 -7.14 -17.60 3.51
C GLN A 228 -6.41 -18.96 3.56
N ARG A 229 -6.93 -19.98 2.85
CA ARG A 229 -6.27 -21.30 2.76
C ARG A 229 -4.85 -21.19 2.18
N THR A 230 -4.67 -20.46 1.10
CA THR A 230 -3.34 -20.26 0.48
C THR A 230 -2.35 -19.65 1.48
N MET A 231 -2.77 -18.65 2.25
CA MET A 231 -1.92 -17.99 3.25
C MET A 231 -1.62 -18.92 4.44
N GLU A 232 -2.62 -19.65 4.93
CA GLU A 232 -2.46 -20.62 6.02
C GLU A 232 -1.54 -21.79 5.63
N GLU A 233 -1.71 -22.35 4.41
CA GLU A 233 -0.82 -23.39 3.85
C GLU A 233 0.62 -22.89 3.68
N ALA A 234 0.81 -21.60 3.41
CA ALA A 234 2.13 -20.96 3.37
C ALA A 234 2.69 -20.63 4.77
N GLY A 235 1.97 -20.98 5.85
CA GLY A 235 2.42 -20.81 7.24
C GLY A 235 2.17 -19.42 7.83
N PHE A 236 1.28 -18.64 7.23
CA PHE A 236 0.87 -17.34 7.77
C PHE A 236 -0.38 -17.47 8.64
N VAL A 237 -0.45 -16.61 9.67
CA VAL A 237 -1.61 -16.44 10.54
C VAL A 237 -2.08 -15.00 10.47
N ARG A 238 -3.39 -14.78 10.51
CA ARG A 238 -4.00 -13.46 10.41
C ARG A 238 -3.98 -12.74 11.75
N TYR A 239 -3.59 -11.44 11.74
CA TYR A 239 -3.52 -10.60 12.92
C TYR A 239 -4.19 -9.25 12.70
N ARG A 240 -4.60 -8.63 13.80
CA ARG A 240 -4.93 -7.21 13.91
C ARG A 240 -3.76 -6.48 14.57
N TYR A 241 -3.42 -5.32 14.06
CA TYR A 241 -2.36 -4.47 14.61
C TYR A 241 -2.94 -3.27 15.36
N ASP A 242 -2.47 -3.05 16.57
CA ASP A 242 -2.71 -1.80 17.32
C ASP A 242 -1.48 -0.91 17.19
N LEU A 243 -1.67 0.23 16.53
CA LEU A 243 -0.57 1.15 16.21
C LEU A 243 0.01 1.89 17.42
N PHE A 244 -0.76 2.01 18.53
CA PHE A 244 -0.30 2.74 19.71
C PHE A 244 0.42 1.83 20.72
N SER A 245 -0.08 0.63 20.94
CA SER A 245 0.63 -0.38 21.73
C SER A 245 1.67 -1.14 20.93
N ARG A 246 1.65 -1.00 19.61
CA ARG A 246 2.51 -1.72 18.65
C ARG A 246 2.42 -3.24 18.80
N THR A 247 1.22 -3.75 19.08
CA THR A 247 0.98 -5.18 19.37
C THR A 247 0.10 -5.83 18.31
N LEU A 248 0.36 -7.12 18.07
CA LEU A 248 -0.39 -7.98 17.18
C LEU A 248 -1.31 -8.88 17.99
N SER A 249 -2.58 -8.94 17.62
CA SER A 249 -3.59 -9.84 18.21
C SER A 249 -4.16 -10.76 17.13
N PRO A 250 -4.23 -12.08 17.36
CA PRO A 250 -4.74 -13.00 16.34
C PRO A 250 -6.22 -12.73 16.04
N VAL A 251 -6.59 -12.89 14.76
CA VAL A 251 -8.00 -12.79 14.31
C VAL A 251 -8.54 -14.19 14.10
N HIS A 252 -9.59 -14.54 14.84
CA HIS A 252 -10.27 -15.82 14.72
C HIS A 252 -11.58 -15.65 13.93
N GLY A 253 -11.84 -16.59 13.01
CA GLY A 253 -13.07 -16.61 12.21
C GLY A 253 -13.08 -15.57 11.05
N SER A 254 -14.25 -15.39 10.43
CA SER A 254 -14.47 -14.53 9.27
C SER A 254 -14.65 -13.03 9.62
N GLY A 255 -14.20 -12.61 10.80
CA GLY A 255 -14.32 -11.21 11.24
C GLY A 255 -13.37 -10.30 10.45
N SER A 256 -13.84 -9.09 10.06
CA SER A 256 -12.99 -8.05 9.51
C SER A 256 -11.88 -7.68 10.51
N SER A 257 -10.66 -7.51 10.03
CA SER A 257 -9.51 -7.08 10.85
C SER A 257 -9.67 -5.66 11.42
N GLY A 258 -10.68 -4.92 10.98
CA GLY A 258 -10.92 -3.52 11.37
C GLY A 258 -9.99 -2.52 10.68
N GLY A 259 -9.06 -2.98 9.85
CA GLY A 259 -8.27 -2.22 8.90
C GLY A 259 -8.83 -2.31 7.48
N HIS A 260 -8.17 -1.67 6.52
CA HIS A 260 -8.46 -1.81 5.09
C HIS A 260 -7.87 -3.11 4.55
N ASN A 261 -6.69 -3.52 5.06
CA ASN A 261 -5.99 -4.72 4.66
C ASN A 261 -6.06 -5.81 5.74
N GLN A 262 -5.95 -7.07 5.30
CA GLN A 262 -5.73 -8.22 6.17
C GLN A 262 -4.22 -8.37 6.39
N ILE A 263 -3.78 -8.32 7.64
CA ILE A 263 -2.36 -8.48 8.00
C ILE A 263 -2.10 -9.96 8.31
N TRP A 264 -1.31 -10.59 7.46
CA TRP A 264 -0.86 -11.97 7.59
C TRP A 264 0.59 -12.00 8.04
N VAL A 265 0.90 -12.74 9.10
CA VAL A 265 2.22 -12.78 9.72
C VAL A 265 2.71 -14.21 9.86
N ARG A 266 3.96 -14.43 9.49
CA ARG A 266 4.74 -15.62 9.80
C ARG A 266 5.87 -15.21 10.75
N ASP A 267 6.23 -16.07 11.74
CA ASP A 267 7.21 -15.74 12.77
C ASP A 267 6.79 -14.54 13.65
N LEU A 268 5.68 -14.71 14.38
CA LEU A 268 5.15 -13.67 15.26
C LEU A 268 6.19 -13.09 16.25
N PRO A 269 7.05 -13.88 16.90
CA PRO A 269 8.06 -13.33 17.82
C PRO A 269 8.96 -12.29 17.16
N PHE A 270 9.49 -12.58 15.98
CA PHE A 270 10.31 -11.67 15.20
C PHE A 270 9.57 -10.39 14.82
N VAL A 271 8.35 -10.52 14.29
CA VAL A 271 7.54 -9.38 13.84
C VAL A 271 7.14 -8.51 15.03
N GLN A 272 6.71 -9.12 16.13
CA GLN A 272 6.29 -8.41 17.35
C GLN A 272 7.46 -7.65 18.00
N GLU A 273 8.63 -8.27 18.10
CA GLU A 273 9.84 -7.61 18.61
C GLU A 273 10.20 -6.38 17.78
N ARG A 274 10.19 -6.52 16.45
CA ARG A 274 10.47 -5.38 15.55
C ARG A 274 9.48 -4.26 15.72
N CYS A 275 8.18 -4.56 15.80
CA CYS A 275 7.17 -3.53 16.01
C CYS A 275 7.37 -2.79 17.33
N LEU A 276 7.66 -3.52 18.42
CA LEU A 276 7.89 -2.94 19.75
C LEU A 276 9.14 -2.07 19.83
N THR A 277 10.20 -2.47 19.12
CA THR A 277 11.51 -1.79 19.13
C THR A 277 11.70 -0.78 18.00
N ALA A 278 10.65 -0.51 17.22
CA ALA A 278 10.73 0.46 16.14
C ALA A 278 11.04 1.87 16.65
N THR A 279 11.95 2.55 15.94
CA THR A 279 12.20 3.97 16.18
C THR A 279 10.92 4.76 15.93
N PRO A 280 10.54 5.69 16.81
CA PRO A 280 9.39 6.55 16.57
C PRO A 280 9.53 7.35 15.28
N ILE A 281 8.45 7.44 14.53
CA ILE A 281 8.37 8.21 13.28
C ILE A 281 7.32 9.31 13.46
N ARG A 282 7.64 10.51 12.98
CA ARG A 282 6.75 11.67 13.12
C ARG A 282 5.69 11.67 12.02
N VAL A 283 4.43 11.67 12.44
CA VAL A 283 3.24 11.81 11.59
C VAL A 283 2.47 13.05 12.01
N GLY A 284 2.65 14.15 11.30
CA GLY A 284 2.10 15.44 11.68
C GLY A 284 2.66 15.92 13.03
N LYS A 285 1.82 15.99 14.08
CA LYS A 285 2.20 16.36 15.43
C LYS A 285 2.43 15.17 16.38
N MET A 286 2.26 13.96 15.89
CA MET A 286 2.37 12.74 16.69
C MET A 286 3.66 11.99 16.35
N GLU A 287 4.20 11.31 17.34
CA GLU A 287 5.21 10.27 17.19
C GLU A 287 4.53 8.91 17.37
N LEU A 288 4.75 8.03 16.41
CA LEU A 288 4.18 6.67 16.36
C LEU A 288 5.29 5.64 16.45
#